data_744c637f2ce60fbc062ab9d6f540cf6c
#
_entry.id   744c637f2ce60fbc062ab9d6f540cf6c
#
_cell.length_a   1.000
_cell.length_b   1.000
_cell.length_c   1.000
_cell.angle_alpha   90.00
_cell.angle_beta   90.00
_cell.angle_gamma   90.00
#
_symmetry.space_group_name_H-M   'P 1'
#
loop_
_entity.id
_entity.type
_entity.pdbx_description
1 polymer ?
#
loop_
_entity_poly.entity_id
_entity_poly.type
_entity_poly.pdbx_seq_one_letter_code
_entity_poly.pdbx_strand_id
1 'polypeptide(L)'
;DHAQTRKLLAALVRHPNAAAVLVLHLGCENLQHDQFVEELGEYDHDRVKFLTCQDVDDEFTAARDILKELAAYAGQFKREPIPVSELVVGMKCGGSDGLSGITANPTIGRFSDMMGQRGGSTVLTEVPEMFGAEGFLMDRCIDRDVFVKAEHMINGFKEYFISHNEVVYDNPSPGNKQGGITTLEDKSCGCVQKGGTAPIMDVIGYGDPVVTKGLNMLYGPGNDLVSATAMTAAGAHLILFSTGRGTPFSAPAPTLKISTNTCLLYTSDAADDK
;
A
#
# COMPACT_ATOMS: atom_id res chain seq x y z
N ASP A 1 1.46 8.75 -16.26
CA ASP A 1 0.48 7.82 -15.67
C ASP A 1 0.56 6.43 -16.27
N HIS A 2 0.61 6.29 -17.62
CA HIS A 2 0.71 4.98 -18.28
C HIS A 2 1.95 4.18 -17.83
N ALA A 3 3.13 4.80 -17.80
CA ALA A 3 4.36 4.16 -17.35
C ALA A 3 4.29 3.73 -15.87
N GLN A 4 3.69 4.55 -15.00
CA GLN A 4 3.49 4.23 -13.58
C GLN A 4 2.52 3.06 -13.40
N THR A 5 1.42 3.04 -14.16
CA THR A 5 0.46 1.92 -14.13
C THR A 5 1.12 0.62 -14.56
N ARG A 6 1.89 0.64 -15.65
CA ARG A 6 2.64 -0.50 -16.15
C ARG A 6 3.59 -1.06 -15.09
N LYS A 7 4.42 -0.20 -14.50
CA LYS A 7 5.36 -0.55 -13.42
C LYS A 7 4.65 -1.17 -12.21
N LEU A 8 3.54 -0.57 -11.79
CA LEU A 8 2.76 -1.04 -10.65
C LEU A 8 2.18 -2.44 -10.91
N LEU A 9 1.56 -2.65 -12.07
CA LEU A 9 0.98 -3.94 -12.44
C LEU A 9 2.05 -5.03 -12.56
N ALA A 10 3.21 -4.73 -13.14
CA ALA A 10 4.33 -5.66 -13.20
C ALA A 10 4.83 -6.04 -11.80
N ALA A 11 4.90 -5.07 -10.87
CA ALA A 11 5.24 -5.33 -9.47
C ALA A 11 4.22 -6.25 -8.78
N LEU A 12 2.92 -6.06 -9.03
CA LEU A 12 1.86 -6.95 -8.51
C LEU A 12 1.97 -8.37 -9.06
N VAL A 13 2.32 -8.55 -10.34
CA VAL A 13 2.57 -9.88 -10.92
C VAL A 13 3.74 -10.59 -10.23
N ARG A 14 4.78 -9.83 -9.85
CA ARG A 14 5.96 -10.37 -9.13
C ARG A 14 5.69 -10.62 -7.65
N HIS A 15 4.55 -10.17 -7.11
CA HIS A 15 4.28 -10.19 -5.67
C HIS A 15 4.36 -11.59 -5.09
N PRO A 16 5.10 -11.80 -3.97
CA PRO A 16 5.34 -13.13 -3.40
C PRO A 16 4.11 -13.82 -2.82
N ASN A 17 3.04 -13.08 -2.47
CA ASN A 17 1.78 -13.67 -2.01
C ASN A 17 1.02 -14.39 -3.14
N ALA A 18 1.31 -14.08 -4.41
CA ALA A 18 0.67 -14.71 -5.56
C ALA A 18 1.47 -15.94 -6.00
N ALA A 19 0.98 -17.14 -5.71
CA ALA A 19 1.62 -18.38 -6.13
C ALA A 19 1.61 -18.55 -7.66
N ALA A 20 0.55 -18.05 -8.34
CA ALA A 20 0.43 -18.04 -9.78
C ALA A 20 -0.45 -16.86 -10.24
N VAL A 21 -0.25 -16.38 -11.46
CA VAL A 21 -0.91 -15.19 -11.98
C VAL A 21 -1.37 -15.40 -13.41
N LEU A 22 -2.63 -15.08 -13.70
CA LEU A 22 -3.15 -14.90 -15.04
C LEU A 22 -3.25 -13.39 -15.34
N VAL A 23 -2.55 -12.93 -16.36
CA VAL A 23 -2.64 -11.55 -16.87
C VAL A 23 -3.62 -11.53 -18.03
N LEU A 24 -4.70 -10.77 -17.88
CA LEU A 24 -5.73 -10.60 -18.90
C LEU A 24 -5.50 -9.31 -19.69
N HIS A 25 -5.44 -9.43 -20.99
CA HIS A 25 -5.45 -8.32 -21.95
C HIS A 25 -6.77 -8.32 -22.71
N LEU A 26 -7.30 -7.14 -22.97
CA LEU A 26 -8.45 -7.01 -23.88
C LEU A 26 -8.02 -7.23 -25.33
N GLY A 27 -6.89 -6.64 -25.73
CA GLY A 27 -6.31 -6.68 -27.09
C GLY A 27 -6.26 -5.31 -27.77
N CYS A 28 -7.04 -4.33 -27.29
CA CYS A 28 -7.08 -2.96 -27.83
C CYS A 28 -6.87 -1.87 -26.78
N GLU A 29 -6.46 -2.24 -25.57
CA GLU A 29 -6.08 -1.29 -24.51
C GLU A 29 -4.75 -0.57 -24.82
N ASN A 30 -4.52 0.56 -24.13
CA ASN A 30 -3.30 1.34 -24.31
C ASN A 30 -2.04 0.60 -23.83
N LEU A 31 -2.16 -0.23 -22.79
CA LEU A 31 -1.07 -1.06 -22.29
C LEU A 31 -1.05 -2.38 -23.08
N GLN A 32 -0.33 -2.39 -24.19
CA GLN A 32 -0.21 -3.57 -25.03
C GLN A 32 0.63 -4.68 -24.37
N HIS A 33 0.36 -5.92 -24.77
CA HIS A 33 1.04 -7.13 -24.26
C HIS A 33 2.57 -7.00 -24.26
N ASP A 34 3.15 -6.64 -25.40
CA ASP A 34 4.61 -6.57 -25.56
C ASP A 34 5.24 -5.54 -24.60
N GLN A 35 4.60 -4.38 -24.45
CA GLN A 35 5.04 -3.34 -23.51
C GLN A 35 4.99 -3.81 -22.05
N PHE A 36 3.99 -4.63 -21.73
CA PHE A 36 3.87 -5.17 -20.39
C PHE A 36 4.91 -6.26 -20.10
N VAL A 37 5.15 -7.14 -21.07
CA VAL A 37 6.18 -8.18 -20.98
C VAL A 37 7.58 -7.56 -20.88
N GLU A 38 7.85 -6.48 -21.64
CA GLU A 38 9.11 -5.72 -21.50
C GLU A 38 9.32 -5.18 -20.09
N GLU A 39 8.28 -4.59 -19.47
CA GLU A 39 8.32 -4.09 -18.09
C GLU A 39 8.46 -5.23 -17.07
N LEU A 40 7.77 -6.34 -17.32
CA LEU A 40 7.83 -7.52 -16.45
C LEU A 40 9.22 -8.17 -16.48
N GLY A 41 9.93 -8.10 -17.63
CA GLY A 41 11.26 -8.72 -17.79
C GLY A 41 11.20 -10.24 -17.74
N GLU A 42 12.23 -10.87 -17.21
CA GLU A 42 12.26 -12.32 -17.02
C GLU A 42 11.22 -12.77 -15.99
N TYR A 43 10.43 -13.79 -16.33
CA TYR A 43 9.43 -14.38 -15.45
C TYR A 43 9.30 -15.90 -15.67
N ASP A 44 8.82 -16.61 -14.67
CA ASP A 44 8.51 -18.03 -14.75
C ASP A 44 7.21 -18.24 -15.55
N HIS A 45 7.34 -18.87 -16.72
CA HIS A 45 6.22 -19.14 -17.65
C HIS A 45 5.22 -20.18 -17.10
N ASP A 46 5.58 -20.95 -16.08
CA ASP A 46 4.64 -21.86 -15.42
C ASP A 46 3.83 -21.13 -14.34
N ARG A 47 4.40 -20.08 -13.75
CA ARG A 47 3.76 -19.24 -12.75
C ARG A 47 2.89 -18.12 -13.35
N VAL A 48 3.30 -17.53 -14.48
CA VAL A 48 2.62 -16.38 -15.10
C VAL A 48 2.17 -16.75 -16.50
N LYS A 49 0.87 -16.65 -16.73
CA LYS A 49 0.24 -16.87 -18.03
C LYS A 49 -0.46 -15.61 -18.52
N PHE A 50 -0.62 -15.50 -19.81
CA PHE A 50 -1.28 -14.37 -20.47
C PHE A 50 -2.46 -14.87 -21.29
N LEU A 51 -3.52 -14.07 -21.36
CA LEU A 51 -4.65 -14.28 -22.24
C LEU A 51 -5.09 -12.94 -22.82
N THR A 52 -5.13 -12.84 -24.14
CA THR A 52 -5.75 -11.72 -24.85
C THR A 52 -7.18 -12.11 -25.23
N CYS A 53 -8.17 -11.42 -24.67
CA CYS A 53 -9.59 -11.81 -24.83
C CYS A 53 -10.05 -11.79 -26.28
N GLN A 54 -9.58 -10.82 -27.10
CA GLN A 54 -9.97 -10.71 -28.51
C GLN A 54 -9.33 -11.75 -29.44
N ASP A 55 -8.34 -12.51 -28.97
CA ASP A 55 -7.65 -13.53 -29.75
C ASP A 55 -8.31 -14.92 -29.63
N VAL A 56 -9.37 -15.04 -28.84
CA VAL A 56 -10.07 -16.31 -28.58
C VAL A 56 -11.58 -16.17 -28.77
N ASP A 57 -12.24 -17.25 -29.20
CA ASP A 57 -13.71 -17.27 -29.42
C ASP A 57 -14.51 -17.23 -28.09
N ASP A 58 -13.98 -17.84 -27.03
CA ASP A 58 -14.59 -17.89 -25.69
C ASP A 58 -13.53 -17.68 -24.61
N GLU A 59 -13.42 -16.44 -24.17
CA GLU A 59 -12.45 -15.99 -23.17
C GLU A 59 -12.68 -16.65 -21.79
N PHE A 60 -13.94 -16.99 -21.44
CA PHE A 60 -14.25 -17.64 -20.18
C PHE A 60 -13.74 -19.08 -20.14
N THR A 61 -13.90 -19.83 -21.22
CA THR A 61 -13.37 -21.19 -21.32
C THR A 61 -11.86 -21.18 -21.37
N ALA A 62 -11.25 -20.32 -22.19
CA ALA A 62 -9.80 -20.16 -22.29
C ALA A 62 -9.18 -19.79 -20.93
N ALA A 63 -9.73 -18.77 -20.24
CA ALA A 63 -9.25 -18.37 -18.91
C ALA A 63 -9.39 -19.51 -17.89
N ARG A 64 -10.51 -20.24 -17.90
CA ARG A 64 -10.73 -21.35 -16.96
C ARG A 64 -9.72 -22.48 -17.14
N ASP A 65 -9.33 -22.78 -18.37
CA ASP A 65 -8.36 -23.84 -18.65
C ASP A 65 -6.96 -23.41 -18.20
N ILE A 66 -6.55 -22.17 -18.48
CA ILE A 66 -5.30 -21.60 -17.95
C ILE A 66 -5.31 -21.57 -16.41
N LEU A 67 -6.41 -21.18 -15.77
CA LEU A 67 -6.53 -21.17 -14.31
C LEU A 67 -6.41 -22.56 -13.69
N LYS A 68 -6.84 -23.64 -14.37
CA LYS A 68 -6.60 -25.01 -13.90
C LYS A 68 -5.11 -25.37 -13.88
N GLU A 69 -4.37 -24.97 -14.91
CA GLU A 69 -2.91 -25.17 -14.97
C GLU A 69 -2.22 -24.40 -13.84
N LEU A 70 -2.56 -23.10 -13.68
CA LEU A 70 -2.02 -22.25 -12.64
C LEU A 70 -2.36 -22.75 -11.24
N ALA A 71 -3.57 -23.29 -11.03
CA ALA A 71 -3.98 -23.91 -9.76
C ALA A 71 -3.17 -25.19 -9.46
N ALA A 72 -2.89 -26.01 -10.49
CA ALA A 72 -2.05 -27.19 -10.34
C ALA A 72 -0.59 -26.80 -9.98
N TYR A 73 -0.05 -25.76 -10.62
CA TYR A 73 1.26 -25.20 -10.27
C TYR A 73 1.27 -24.66 -8.83
N ALA A 74 0.31 -23.83 -8.45
CA ALA A 74 0.19 -23.26 -7.12
C ALA A 74 0.04 -24.33 -6.02
N GLY A 75 -0.65 -25.42 -6.32
CA GLY A 75 -0.90 -26.55 -5.39
C GLY A 75 0.36 -27.34 -4.99
N GLN A 76 1.49 -27.13 -5.66
CA GLN A 76 2.76 -27.79 -5.32
C GLN A 76 3.44 -27.13 -4.10
N PHE A 77 3.12 -25.87 -3.79
CA PHE A 77 3.75 -25.15 -2.71
C PHE A 77 3.15 -25.51 -1.35
N LYS A 78 4.02 -25.61 -0.35
CA LYS A 78 3.64 -25.87 1.05
C LYS A 78 4.06 -24.68 1.91
N ARG A 79 3.31 -24.45 2.98
CA ARG A 79 3.67 -23.43 3.97
C ARG A 79 4.89 -23.88 4.77
N GLU A 80 5.85 -22.97 4.90
CA GLU A 80 7.07 -23.16 5.69
C GLU A 80 7.23 -22.00 6.68
N PRO A 81 7.87 -22.22 7.85
CA PRO A 81 8.23 -21.15 8.75
C PRO A 81 9.20 -20.17 8.08
N ILE A 82 8.93 -18.88 8.16
CA ILE A 82 9.84 -17.83 7.69
C ILE A 82 10.19 -16.91 8.86
N PRO A 83 11.38 -16.30 8.88
CA PRO A 83 11.75 -15.31 9.89
C PRO A 83 10.95 -14.02 9.67
N VAL A 84 10.71 -13.28 10.76
CA VAL A 84 10.03 -11.97 10.71
C VAL A 84 10.74 -10.99 9.78
N SER A 85 12.06 -11.13 9.63
CA SER A 85 12.89 -10.30 8.72
C SER A 85 12.46 -10.38 7.24
N GLU A 86 11.72 -11.39 6.84
CA GLU A 86 11.20 -11.50 5.46
C GLU A 86 9.86 -10.78 5.28
N LEU A 87 9.22 -10.36 6.38
CA LEU A 87 7.92 -9.71 6.30
C LEU A 87 8.06 -8.21 5.98
N VAL A 88 7.19 -7.76 5.09
CA VAL A 88 6.93 -6.36 4.79
C VAL A 88 5.46 -6.07 5.11
N VAL A 89 5.19 -5.06 5.93
CA VAL A 89 3.83 -4.70 6.34
C VAL A 89 3.54 -3.25 6.00
N GLY A 90 2.49 -3.02 5.22
CA GLY A 90 1.99 -1.69 4.89
C GLY A 90 1.15 -1.10 6.03
N MET A 91 1.24 0.21 6.23
CA MET A 91 0.50 0.93 7.26
C MET A 91 -0.35 2.03 6.64
N LYS A 92 -1.66 1.95 6.83
CA LYS A 92 -2.66 2.80 6.20
C LYS A 92 -3.70 3.31 7.20
N CYS A 93 -4.30 4.44 6.93
CA CYS A 93 -5.54 4.85 7.60
C CYS A 93 -6.58 5.34 6.60
N GLY A 94 -7.86 5.17 6.93
CA GLY A 94 -8.97 5.68 6.13
C GLY A 94 -10.24 5.75 6.96
N GLY A 95 -11.13 6.71 6.67
CA GLY A 95 -12.25 7.00 7.54
C GLY A 95 -11.83 7.41 8.95
N SER A 96 -10.76 8.19 9.04
CA SER A 96 -10.15 8.63 10.32
C SER A 96 -11.09 9.52 11.13
N ASP A 97 -11.00 9.42 12.45
CA ASP A 97 -11.71 10.21 13.45
C ASP A 97 -10.73 10.85 14.45
N GLY A 98 -11.24 11.64 15.40
CA GLY A 98 -10.44 12.30 16.43
C GLY A 98 -9.67 11.34 17.36
N LEU A 99 -10.03 10.05 17.38
CA LEU A 99 -9.32 9.03 18.18
C LEU A 99 -8.21 8.33 17.39
N SER A 100 -8.15 8.49 16.07
CA SER A 100 -7.18 7.80 15.22
C SER A 100 -5.74 8.03 15.67
N GLY A 101 -5.39 9.28 15.97
CA GLY A 101 -4.03 9.68 16.37
C GLY A 101 -3.65 9.30 17.80
N ILE A 102 -4.58 8.87 18.63
CA ILE A 102 -4.35 8.53 20.05
C ILE A 102 -4.59 7.05 20.38
N THR A 103 -5.22 6.29 19.50
CA THR A 103 -5.51 4.86 19.73
C THR A 103 -4.88 3.98 18.64
N ALA A 104 -5.54 3.81 17.51
CA ALA A 104 -5.14 2.85 16.47
C ALA A 104 -3.80 3.20 15.82
N ASN A 105 -3.55 4.47 15.45
CA ASN A 105 -2.31 4.84 14.78
C ASN A 105 -1.07 4.64 15.67
N PRO A 106 -1.05 5.07 16.94
CA PRO A 106 0.06 4.72 17.85
C PRO A 106 0.22 3.22 18.10
N THR A 107 -0.87 2.45 18.10
CA THR A 107 -0.81 0.99 18.21
C THR A 107 -0.10 0.38 16.99
N ILE A 108 -0.43 0.83 15.78
CA ILE A 108 0.27 0.46 14.55
C ILE A 108 1.74 0.91 14.64
N GLY A 109 2.01 2.10 15.15
CA GLY A 109 3.37 2.61 15.33
C GLY A 109 4.20 1.73 16.28
N ARG A 110 3.59 1.26 17.36
CA ARG A 110 4.25 0.31 18.26
C ARG A 110 4.55 -1.02 17.59
N PHE A 111 3.61 -1.50 16.77
CA PHE A 111 3.85 -2.67 15.92
C PHE A 111 5.02 -2.42 14.95
N SER A 112 5.08 -1.26 14.29
CA SER A 112 6.18 -0.89 13.39
C SER A 112 7.53 -0.94 14.09
N ASP A 113 7.64 -0.37 15.29
CA ASP A 113 8.85 -0.44 16.10
C ASP A 113 9.26 -1.89 16.41
N MET A 114 8.30 -2.73 16.78
CA MET A 114 8.54 -4.15 17.08
C MET A 114 8.97 -4.94 15.84
N MET A 115 8.45 -4.61 14.67
CA MET A 115 8.85 -5.21 13.39
C MET A 115 10.30 -4.86 13.07
N GLY A 116 10.66 -3.57 13.13
CA GLY A 116 12.04 -3.12 12.89
C GLY A 116 13.05 -3.76 13.84
N GLN A 117 12.72 -3.87 15.14
CA GLN A 117 13.56 -4.55 16.15
C GLN A 117 13.82 -6.02 15.81
N ARG A 118 12.96 -6.67 15.03
CA ARG A 118 13.08 -8.07 14.59
C ARG A 118 13.61 -8.21 13.17
N GLY A 119 14.08 -7.12 12.58
CA GLY A 119 14.61 -7.08 11.22
C GLY A 119 13.56 -7.10 10.10
N GLY A 120 12.27 -7.04 10.43
CA GLY A 120 11.20 -6.90 9.45
C GLY A 120 11.08 -5.48 8.90
N SER A 121 10.24 -5.29 7.89
CA SER A 121 10.06 -3.99 7.25
C SER A 121 8.62 -3.50 7.37
N THR A 122 8.47 -2.18 7.49
CA THR A 122 7.18 -1.50 7.45
C THR A 122 7.20 -0.36 6.43
N VAL A 123 6.05 -0.07 5.86
CA VAL A 123 5.89 0.95 4.82
C VAL A 123 4.87 1.98 5.27
N LEU A 124 5.31 3.24 5.37
CA LEU A 124 4.46 4.40 5.59
C LEU A 124 4.31 5.17 4.26
N THR A 125 3.08 5.42 3.84
CA THR A 125 2.76 6.20 2.64
C THR A 125 1.79 7.34 2.98
N GLU A 126 1.00 7.82 2.03
CA GLU A 126 0.04 8.92 2.23
C GLU A 126 0.76 10.26 2.44
N VAL A 127 1.64 10.61 1.49
CA VAL A 127 2.50 11.81 1.60
C VAL A 127 1.71 13.10 1.93
N PRO A 128 0.53 13.37 1.33
CA PRO A 128 -0.27 14.53 1.70
C PRO A 128 -0.74 14.56 3.16
N GLU A 129 -0.77 13.42 3.82
CA GLU A 129 -1.13 13.31 5.24
C GLU A 129 0.08 13.46 6.18
N MET A 130 1.26 13.80 5.62
CA MET A 130 2.46 14.15 6.38
C MET A 130 2.65 15.68 6.48
N PHE A 131 1.94 16.46 5.66
CA PHE A 131 2.07 17.92 5.61
C PHE A 131 1.70 18.56 6.95
N GLY A 132 2.58 19.40 7.48
CA GLY A 132 2.46 19.99 8.82
C GLY A 132 3.01 19.12 9.95
N ALA A 133 3.42 17.88 9.67
CA ALA A 133 4.04 16.96 10.62
C ALA A 133 5.40 16.42 10.13
N GLU A 134 5.96 17.03 9.10
CA GLU A 134 7.20 16.59 8.44
C GLU A 134 8.37 16.45 9.41
N GLY A 135 8.50 17.38 10.38
CA GLY A 135 9.58 17.38 11.36
C GLY A 135 9.69 16.06 12.13
N PHE A 136 8.55 15.46 12.49
CA PHE A 136 8.54 14.18 13.21
C PHE A 136 9.11 13.01 12.39
N LEU A 137 9.10 13.12 11.07
CA LEU A 137 9.68 12.14 10.16
C LEU A 137 11.12 12.48 9.82
N MET A 138 11.38 13.74 9.45
CA MET A 138 12.69 14.23 9.01
C MET A 138 13.76 14.04 10.08
N ASP A 139 13.42 14.28 11.36
CA ASP A 139 14.32 14.13 12.50
C ASP A 139 14.75 12.68 12.76
N ARG A 140 14.10 11.72 12.12
CA ARG A 140 14.35 10.28 12.30
C ARG A 140 14.98 9.61 11.08
N CYS A 141 15.32 10.37 10.04
CA CYS A 141 16.05 9.80 8.90
C CYS A 141 17.41 9.27 9.36
N ILE A 142 17.75 8.04 8.93
CA ILE A 142 18.95 7.33 9.40
C ILE A 142 20.25 8.09 9.03
N ASP A 143 20.21 8.81 7.92
CA ASP A 143 21.33 9.59 7.41
C ASP A 143 20.86 10.79 6.56
N ARG A 144 21.84 11.53 6.03
CA ARG A 144 21.61 12.70 5.19
C ARG A 144 20.95 12.37 3.85
N ASP A 145 21.28 11.24 3.27
CA ASP A 145 20.76 10.87 1.94
C ASP A 145 19.28 10.51 2.04
N VAL A 146 18.88 9.78 3.07
CA VAL A 146 17.48 9.48 3.37
C VAL A 146 16.70 10.76 3.70
N PHE A 147 17.31 11.68 4.46
CA PHE A 147 16.73 12.99 4.73
C PHE A 147 16.42 13.78 3.45
N VAL A 148 17.38 13.86 2.52
CA VAL A 148 17.22 14.55 1.24
C VAL A 148 16.16 13.88 0.37
N LYS A 149 16.12 12.55 0.33
CA LYS A 149 15.05 11.83 -0.37
C LYS A 149 13.65 12.14 0.22
N ALA A 150 13.52 12.17 1.55
CA ALA A 150 12.27 12.49 2.24
C ALA A 150 11.83 13.93 1.96
N GLU A 151 12.75 14.88 2.02
CA GLU A 151 12.50 16.29 1.66
C GLU A 151 12.00 16.42 0.22
N HIS A 152 12.69 15.79 -0.73
CA HIS A 152 12.29 15.81 -2.14
C HIS A 152 10.93 15.16 -2.36
N MET A 153 10.64 14.04 -1.68
CA MET A 153 9.34 13.37 -1.78
C MET A 153 8.21 14.27 -1.29
N ILE A 154 8.35 14.88 -0.12
CA ILE A 154 7.30 15.70 0.49
C ILE A 154 7.10 16.99 -0.30
N ASN A 155 8.19 17.71 -0.62
CA ASN A 155 8.12 18.96 -1.36
C ASN A 155 7.67 18.74 -2.82
N GLY A 156 8.16 17.68 -3.46
CA GLY A 156 7.73 17.32 -4.82
C GLY A 156 6.23 17.00 -4.89
N PHE A 157 5.65 16.43 -3.83
CA PHE A 157 4.21 16.21 -3.77
C PHE A 157 3.42 17.52 -3.59
N LYS A 158 3.95 18.48 -2.80
CA LYS A 158 3.37 19.85 -2.71
C LYS A 158 3.42 20.56 -4.06
N GLU A 159 4.55 20.50 -4.76
CA GLU A 159 4.71 21.05 -6.11
C GLU A 159 3.76 20.39 -7.13
N TYR A 160 3.54 19.10 -7.03
CA TYR A 160 2.55 18.38 -7.85
C TYR A 160 1.15 18.99 -7.68
N PHE A 161 0.68 19.22 -6.45
CA PHE A 161 -0.61 19.88 -6.21
C PHE A 161 -0.64 21.28 -6.81
N ILE A 162 0.39 22.11 -6.55
CA ILE A 162 0.48 23.47 -7.08
C ILE A 162 0.43 23.49 -8.60
N SER A 163 1.15 22.57 -9.27
CA SER A 163 1.18 22.48 -10.73
C SER A 163 -0.17 22.10 -11.36
N HIS A 164 -1.06 21.50 -10.57
CA HIS A 164 -2.42 21.12 -10.98
C HIS A 164 -3.48 22.12 -10.47
N ASN A 165 -3.06 23.25 -9.89
CA ASN A 165 -3.93 24.24 -9.28
C ASN A 165 -4.78 23.69 -8.11
N GLU A 166 -4.27 22.67 -7.42
CA GLU A 166 -4.91 22.08 -6.24
C GLU A 166 -4.34 22.69 -4.95
N VAL A 167 -5.15 22.71 -3.91
CA VAL A 167 -4.79 23.27 -2.61
C VAL A 167 -3.98 22.26 -1.81
N VAL A 168 -2.73 22.60 -1.46
CA VAL A 168 -1.80 21.73 -0.72
C VAL A 168 -2.32 21.34 0.66
N TYR A 169 -3.02 22.24 1.34
CA TYR A 169 -3.45 22.11 2.74
C TYR A 169 -4.95 21.83 2.91
N ASP A 170 -5.64 21.35 1.88
CA ASP A 170 -7.05 20.98 1.96
C ASP A 170 -7.23 19.58 2.59
N ASN A 171 -6.84 19.51 3.86
CA ASN A 171 -6.97 18.35 4.74
C ASN A 171 -7.19 18.86 6.17
N PRO A 172 -8.03 18.25 7.01
CA PRO A 172 -8.77 17.00 6.86
C PRO A 172 -9.97 17.11 5.91
N SER A 173 -10.35 15.97 5.32
CA SER A 173 -11.54 15.87 4.49
C SER A 173 -12.82 16.18 5.27
N PRO A 174 -13.93 16.52 4.61
CA PRO A 174 -15.21 16.73 5.30
C PRO A 174 -15.62 15.59 6.22
N GLY A 175 -15.38 14.33 5.81
CA GLY A 175 -15.66 13.17 6.64
C GLY A 175 -14.76 13.05 7.87
N ASN A 176 -13.51 13.46 7.77
CA ASN A 176 -12.59 13.49 8.92
C ASN A 176 -12.96 14.60 9.90
N LYS A 177 -13.38 15.78 9.40
CA LYS A 177 -13.91 16.88 10.23
C LYS A 177 -15.15 16.44 11.00
N GLN A 178 -16.07 15.73 10.34
CA GLN A 178 -17.23 15.12 10.96
C GLN A 178 -16.86 14.09 12.05
N GLY A 179 -15.75 13.38 11.85
CA GLY A 179 -15.17 12.45 12.82
C GLY A 179 -14.42 13.10 13.98
N GLY A 180 -14.31 14.45 14.01
CA GLY A 180 -13.72 15.21 15.11
C GLY A 180 -12.27 15.65 14.90
N ILE A 181 -11.69 15.46 13.70
CA ILE A 181 -10.36 16.01 13.35
C ILE A 181 -10.54 17.47 12.92
N THR A 182 -9.75 18.39 13.49
CA THR A 182 -10.02 19.82 13.38
C THR A 182 -9.12 20.56 12.40
N THR A 183 -7.82 20.27 12.40
CA THR A 183 -6.82 20.97 11.58
C THR A 183 -5.98 20.01 10.75
N LEU A 184 -5.21 20.58 9.81
CA LEU A 184 -4.22 19.84 9.03
C LEU A 184 -3.20 19.15 9.94
N GLU A 185 -2.66 19.88 10.90
CA GLU A 185 -1.65 19.37 11.83
C GLU A 185 -2.21 18.26 12.73
N ASP A 186 -3.44 18.40 13.20
CA ASP A 186 -4.13 17.37 13.98
C ASP A 186 -4.23 16.05 13.18
N LYS A 187 -4.67 16.15 11.92
CA LYS A 187 -4.71 15.01 10.99
C LYS A 187 -3.32 14.42 10.76
N SER A 188 -2.34 15.25 10.43
CA SER A 188 -1.01 14.80 10.03
C SER A 188 -0.20 14.25 11.22
N CYS A 189 -0.22 14.94 12.36
CA CYS A 189 0.40 14.43 13.59
C CYS A 189 -0.20 13.07 14.01
N GLY A 190 -1.51 12.89 13.82
CA GLY A 190 -2.17 11.61 14.04
C GLY A 190 -1.72 10.53 13.05
N CYS A 191 -1.61 10.88 11.76
CA CYS A 191 -1.25 9.93 10.70
C CYS A 191 0.18 9.41 10.82
N VAL A 192 1.15 10.28 11.09
CA VAL A 192 2.58 9.88 11.18
C VAL A 192 2.88 8.97 12.37
N GLN A 193 1.98 8.90 13.37
CA GLN A 193 2.08 7.97 14.49
C GLN A 193 2.17 6.50 14.05
N LYS A 194 1.60 6.15 12.89
CA LYS A 194 1.71 4.79 12.32
C LYS A 194 3.17 4.36 12.09
N GLY A 195 4.08 5.31 11.86
CA GLY A 195 5.51 5.04 11.70
C GLY A 195 6.27 4.79 13.01
N GLY A 196 5.61 4.83 14.17
CA GLY A 196 6.27 4.62 15.46
C GLY A 196 7.40 5.62 15.75
N THR A 197 8.45 5.13 16.38
CA THR A 197 9.62 5.91 16.80
C THR A 197 10.93 5.46 16.13
N ALA A 198 10.91 4.36 15.38
CA ALA A 198 12.08 3.82 14.70
C ALA A 198 12.65 4.80 13.65
N PRO A 199 13.96 4.72 13.36
CA PRO A 199 14.55 5.50 12.28
C PRO A 199 13.94 5.13 10.92
N ILE A 200 13.80 6.13 10.04
CA ILE A 200 13.43 5.93 8.64
C ILE A 200 14.67 5.47 7.90
N MET A 201 14.59 4.28 7.34
CA MET A 201 15.72 3.57 6.73
C MET A 201 15.86 3.87 5.24
N ASP A 202 14.75 4.14 4.54
CA ASP A 202 14.77 4.55 3.14
C ASP A 202 13.48 5.26 2.73
N VAL A 203 13.55 5.91 1.56
CA VAL A 203 12.43 6.55 0.87
C VAL A 203 12.37 6.02 -0.55
N ILE A 204 11.28 5.36 -0.90
CA ILE A 204 11.10 4.68 -2.19
C ILE A 204 10.04 5.36 -3.05
N GLY A 205 10.22 5.26 -4.37
CA GLY A 205 9.31 5.81 -5.36
C GLY A 205 8.07 4.94 -5.57
N TYR A 206 7.08 5.49 -6.29
CA TYR A 206 5.84 4.80 -6.62
C TYR A 206 6.11 3.56 -7.51
N GLY A 207 5.73 2.40 -7.00
CA GLY A 207 5.98 1.11 -7.68
C GLY A 207 7.40 0.54 -7.49
N ASP A 208 8.25 1.17 -6.67
CA ASP A 208 9.53 0.59 -6.28
C ASP A 208 9.37 -0.43 -5.15
N PRO A 209 10.16 -1.51 -5.15
CA PRO A 209 10.12 -2.50 -4.08
C PRO A 209 10.82 -2.02 -2.81
N VAL A 210 10.37 -2.52 -1.66
CA VAL A 210 11.10 -2.39 -0.40
C VAL A 210 12.32 -3.31 -0.42
N VAL A 211 13.51 -2.73 -0.36
CA VAL A 211 14.79 -3.47 -0.32
C VAL A 211 15.53 -3.24 1.00
N THR A 212 15.27 -2.14 1.68
CA THR A 212 15.93 -1.79 2.95
C THR A 212 15.05 -2.24 4.12
N LYS A 213 15.65 -2.97 5.07
CA LYS A 213 14.94 -3.43 6.27
C LYS A 213 14.63 -2.28 7.22
N GLY A 214 13.49 -2.35 7.91
CA GLY A 214 13.02 -1.34 8.85
C GLY A 214 11.87 -0.47 8.28
N LEU A 215 11.72 0.75 8.81
CA LEU A 215 10.69 1.68 8.36
C LEU A 215 11.09 2.36 7.05
N ASN A 216 10.27 2.21 6.03
CA ASN A 216 10.43 2.85 4.73
C ASN A 216 9.29 3.82 4.46
N MET A 217 9.58 4.97 3.86
CA MET A 217 8.57 5.88 3.32
C MET A 217 8.36 5.58 1.84
N LEU A 218 7.10 5.53 1.41
CA LEU A 218 6.71 5.27 0.03
C LEU A 218 5.99 6.48 -0.55
N TYR A 219 6.44 6.95 -1.72
CA TYR A 219 5.70 7.96 -2.49
C TYR A 219 4.31 7.43 -2.86
N GLY A 220 3.27 8.11 -2.40
CA GLY A 220 1.89 7.75 -2.70
C GLY A 220 0.88 8.75 -2.13
N PRO A 221 -0.30 8.88 -2.78
CA PRO A 221 -1.36 9.79 -2.34
C PRO A 221 -2.09 9.27 -1.08
N GLY A 222 -3.00 10.09 -0.54
CA GLY A 222 -3.89 9.68 0.55
C GLY A 222 -5.04 8.77 0.13
N ASN A 223 -5.35 8.67 -1.18
CA ASN A 223 -6.43 7.80 -1.68
C ASN A 223 -6.20 6.34 -1.30
N ASP A 224 -7.17 5.71 -0.64
CA ASP A 224 -7.06 4.37 -0.06
C ASP A 224 -6.69 3.30 -1.10
N LEU A 225 -7.38 3.30 -2.25
CA LEU A 225 -7.15 2.33 -3.31
C LEU A 225 -5.73 2.46 -3.88
N VAL A 226 -5.32 3.69 -4.19
CA VAL A 226 -4.03 3.95 -4.86
C VAL A 226 -2.86 3.66 -3.91
N SER A 227 -2.92 4.17 -2.68
CA SER A 227 -1.84 3.99 -1.70
C SER A 227 -1.69 2.55 -1.23
N ALA A 228 -2.81 1.85 -1.00
CA ALA A 228 -2.76 0.44 -0.58
C ALA A 228 -2.26 -0.48 -1.70
N THR A 229 -2.65 -0.20 -2.95
CA THR A 229 -2.11 -0.92 -4.13
C THR A 229 -0.61 -0.64 -4.31
N ALA A 230 -0.18 0.61 -4.09
CA ALA A 230 1.25 0.96 -4.15
C ALA A 230 2.06 0.24 -3.07
N MET A 231 1.56 0.15 -1.83
CA MET A 231 2.22 -0.63 -0.77
C MET A 231 2.30 -2.12 -1.12
N THR A 232 1.22 -2.68 -1.70
CA THR A 232 1.26 -4.07 -2.17
C THR A 232 2.29 -4.24 -3.28
N ALA A 233 2.33 -3.37 -4.28
CA ALA A 233 3.34 -3.40 -5.34
C ALA A 233 4.76 -3.24 -4.80
N ALA A 234 4.95 -2.49 -3.70
CA ALA A 234 6.23 -2.38 -3.01
C ALA A 234 6.62 -3.65 -2.22
N GLY A 235 5.77 -4.68 -2.21
CA GLY A 235 6.03 -5.97 -1.58
C GLY A 235 5.36 -6.18 -0.22
N ALA A 236 4.41 -5.33 0.19
CA ALA A 236 3.72 -5.52 1.46
C ALA A 236 2.85 -6.79 1.47
N HIS A 237 3.22 -7.75 2.29
CA HIS A 237 2.49 -9.02 2.46
C HIS A 237 1.15 -8.86 3.17
N LEU A 238 1.02 -7.84 4.00
CA LEU A 238 -0.14 -7.52 4.84
C LEU A 238 -0.25 -6.01 4.97
N ILE A 239 -1.47 -5.49 5.06
CA ILE A 239 -1.73 -4.08 5.36
C ILE A 239 -2.48 -3.95 6.68
N LEU A 240 -1.95 -3.15 7.59
CA LEU A 240 -2.65 -2.70 8.78
C LEU A 240 -3.38 -1.39 8.45
N PHE A 241 -4.69 -1.41 8.56
CA PHE A 241 -5.57 -0.32 8.15
C PHE A 241 -6.37 0.20 9.34
N SER A 242 -5.96 1.34 9.91
CA SER A 242 -6.73 1.97 10.98
C SER A 242 -7.95 2.70 10.43
N THR A 243 -9.07 2.62 11.15
CA THR A 243 -10.31 3.30 10.76
C THR A 243 -11.15 3.64 11.98
N GLY A 244 -11.75 4.82 11.98
CA GLY A 244 -12.68 5.28 13.02
C GLY A 244 -14.15 5.13 12.62
N ARG A 245 -14.43 5.06 11.30
CA ARG A 245 -15.79 5.01 10.76
C ARG A 245 -16.12 3.70 10.05
N GLY A 246 -15.10 2.85 9.85
CA GLY A 246 -15.22 1.66 9.04
C GLY A 246 -15.10 1.93 7.55
N THR A 247 -14.67 0.91 6.80
CA THR A 247 -14.64 0.93 5.34
C THR A 247 -14.68 -0.50 4.82
N PRO A 248 -15.47 -0.79 3.77
CA PRO A 248 -15.47 -2.11 3.11
C PRO A 248 -14.25 -2.35 2.23
N PHE A 249 -13.41 -1.34 2.01
CA PHE A 249 -12.24 -1.41 1.16
C PHE A 249 -11.25 -2.50 1.65
N SER A 250 -10.71 -3.25 0.70
CA SER A 250 -9.59 -4.18 0.90
C SER A 250 -8.54 -3.96 -0.20
N ALA A 251 -7.27 -4.04 0.17
CA ALA A 251 -6.16 -3.96 -0.77
C ALA A 251 -5.95 -5.27 -1.53
N PRO A 252 -5.07 -5.29 -2.56
CA PRO A 252 -4.66 -6.55 -3.22
C PRO A 252 -3.89 -7.49 -2.27
N ALA A 253 -3.34 -7.02 -1.15
CA ALA A 253 -2.81 -7.82 -0.06
C ALA A 253 -3.85 -7.96 1.07
N PRO A 254 -3.79 -9.02 1.91
CA PRO A 254 -4.62 -9.15 3.10
C PRO A 254 -4.61 -7.87 3.94
N THR A 255 -5.79 -7.39 4.33
CA THR A 255 -5.94 -6.09 5.00
C THR A 255 -6.62 -6.30 6.36
N LEU A 256 -5.87 -6.04 7.44
CA LEU A 256 -6.39 -6.10 8.80
C LEU A 256 -6.89 -4.72 9.21
N LYS A 257 -8.19 -4.60 9.49
CA LYS A 257 -8.79 -3.36 10.00
C LYS A 257 -8.56 -3.23 11.51
N ILE A 258 -8.09 -2.06 11.93
CA ILE A 258 -7.85 -1.71 13.32
C ILE A 258 -8.75 -0.54 13.69
N SER A 259 -9.71 -0.80 14.57
CA SER A 259 -10.67 0.21 15.02
C SER A 259 -10.02 1.23 15.96
N THR A 260 -10.36 2.49 15.79
CA THR A 260 -9.96 3.59 16.70
C THR A 260 -10.85 3.68 17.92
N ASN A 261 -12.05 3.13 17.87
CA ASN A 261 -13.08 3.23 18.90
C ASN A 261 -13.98 2.00 18.92
N THR A 262 -14.78 1.85 20.00
CA THR A 262 -15.67 0.70 20.20
C THR A 262 -16.98 0.80 19.44
N CYS A 263 -17.33 1.95 18.84
CA CYS A 263 -18.59 2.09 18.09
C CYS A 263 -18.62 1.16 16.87
N LEU A 264 -17.45 0.87 16.26
CA LEU A 264 -17.36 -0.05 15.14
C LEU A 264 -17.77 -1.49 15.48
N LEU A 265 -17.71 -1.92 16.75
CA LEU A 265 -18.24 -3.21 17.19
C LEU A 265 -19.76 -3.33 16.96
N TYR A 266 -20.45 -2.21 16.93
CA TYR A 266 -21.91 -2.16 16.83
C TYR A 266 -22.40 -1.71 15.44
N THR A 267 -21.54 -1.10 14.64
CA THR A 267 -21.90 -0.52 13.34
C THR A 267 -21.26 -1.23 12.14
N SER A 268 -20.12 -1.90 12.36
CA SER A 268 -19.52 -2.76 11.35
C SER A 268 -20.04 -4.18 11.52
N ASP A 269 -21.11 -4.39 10.83
CA ASP A 269 -21.58 -5.67 10.36
C ASP A 269 -21.96 -6.75 11.37
N ALA A 270 -23.27 -6.75 11.62
CA ALA A 270 -23.98 -7.91 12.15
C ALA A 270 -23.92 -9.19 11.26
N ALA A 271 -23.27 -9.19 10.11
CA ALA A 271 -23.16 -10.36 9.24
C ALA A 271 -22.04 -11.31 9.69
N ASP A 272 -21.02 -10.80 10.37
CA ASP A 272 -19.91 -11.62 10.89
C ASP A 272 -20.23 -12.29 12.24
N ASP A 273 -21.36 -11.97 12.86
CA ASP A 273 -21.82 -12.55 14.13
C ASP A 273 -22.69 -13.83 13.96
N LYS A 274 -22.59 -14.49 12.79
CA LYS A 274 -23.38 -15.72 12.52
C LYS A 274 -22.52 -16.89 12.12
#